data_1e4aa58de67580428e35ff3000398cf9
#
_entry.id   1e4aa58de67580428e35ff3000398cf9
#
_cell.length_a   1.000
_cell.length_b   1.000
_cell.length_c   1.000
_cell.angle_alpha   90.00
_cell.angle_beta   90.00
_cell.angle_gamma   90.00
#
_symmetry.space_group_name_H-M   'P 1'
#
loop_
_entity.id
_entity.type
_entity.pdbx_description
1 polymer ?
#
loop_
_entity_poly.entity_id
_entity_poly.type
_entity_poly.pdbx_seq_one_letter_code
_entity_poly.pdbx_strand_id
1 'polypeptide(L)'
;MAIRVGILTSGGDCPGLNATLRGVAKALYHRMGDKVEIVGIMNGYDGLINGNFREMSPDEFSGILTVGGTILGTKRTPFKKMRVVEEDKVDKVAAMKKNYRAAKLDCLLCLGGNVTHKTANLLSQEGLNIIGLPKTIDNDIYGTDVTFGFHTAVDIATEVIDRIHTTAGSHSRVMCIEIMGNKAGWLTLYSGIAGGADIILLPELPYDIKKVAAAVENRAKAGKNFSILAVAEGAFSTEEAKMKRKEWTAKRAEAGYTTATARIAKQVEEMTGAETRICVPGHMQRGGSPSAYDRVLATQFGSYAAGLVADEHYGVTVAMVNRHVTANPLADIAGKTRGVPGDCDMLNVARAMGISLG
;
A
#
# COMPACT_ATOMS: atom_id res chain seq x y z
N MET A 1 -36.13 -9.63 5.89
CA MET A 1 -35.20 -9.11 6.93
C MET A 1 -34.19 -8.20 6.24
N ALA A 2 -33.65 -7.21 6.93
CA ALA A 2 -32.58 -6.39 6.37
C ALA A 2 -31.29 -7.21 6.32
N ILE A 3 -30.47 -7.02 5.27
CA ILE A 3 -29.13 -7.60 5.16
C ILE A 3 -28.19 -6.78 6.05
N ARG A 4 -27.45 -7.44 6.93
CA ARG A 4 -26.45 -6.81 7.81
C ARG A 4 -25.05 -6.95 7.24
N VAL A 5 -24.45 -5.85 6.84
CA VAL A 5 -23.16 -5.77 6.17
C VAL A 5 -22.11 -5.25 7.14
N GLY A 6 -21.19 -6.13 7.55
CA GLY A 6 -20.01 -5.73 8.33
C GLY A 6 -18.95 -5.07 7.41
N ILE A 7 -18.32 -4.01 7.89
CA ILE A 7 -17.21 -3.38 7.16
C ILE A 7 -16.04 -3.14 8.13
N LEU A 8 -14.83 -3.56 7.75
CA LEU A 8 -13.60 -3.27 8.49
C LEU A 8 -12.50 -2.70 7.60
N THR A 9 -11.64 -1.90 8.21
CA THR A 9 -10.40 -1.41 7.62
C THR A 9 -9.20 -1.98 8.40
N SER A 10 -8.27 -2.63 7.74
CA SER A 10 -7.17 -3.34 8.41
C SER A 10 -5.81 -3.07 7.78
N GLY A 11 -4.78 -3.08 8.61
CA GLY A 11 -3.39 -2.82 8.21
C GLY A 11 -3.01 -1.34 8.27
N GLY A 12 -1.98 -0.91 7.52
CA GLY A 12 -1.66 0.51 7.40
C GLY A 12 -2.80 1.27 6.71
N ASP A 13 -3.08 2.48 7.15
CA ASP A 13 -4.05 3.35 6.48
C ASP A 13 -3.51 3.92 5.17
N CYS A 14 -4.40 4.47 4.38
CA CYS A 14 -4.06 5.25 3.20
C CYS A 14 -5.19 6.21 2.84
N PRO A 15 -4.94 7.25 2.05
CA PRO A 15 -6.00 8.08 1.48
C PRO A 15 -6.95 7.25 0.61
N GLY A 16 -8.27 7.47 0.74
CA GLY A 16 -9.30 6.75 -0.01
C GLY A 16 -10.12 5.73 0.78
N LEU A 17 -9.68 5.32 1.98
CA LEU A 17 -10.47 4.40 2.83
C LEU A 17 -11.89 4.91 3.09
N ASN A 18 -12.02 6.15 3.56
CA ASN A 18 -13.33 6.74 3.82
C ASN A 18 -14.14 6.95 2.54
N ALA A 19 -13.50 7.29 1.43
CA ALA A 19 -14.15 7.36 0.12
C ALA A 19 -14.73 6.01 -0.31
N THR A 20 -14.01 4.91 -0.04
CA THR A 20 -14.49 3.55 -0.31
C THR A 20 -15.66 3.18 0.59
N LEU A 21 -15.57 3.45 1.91
CA LEU A 21 -16.66 3.24 2.86
C LEU A 21 -17.93 3.96 2.41
N ARG A 22 -17.77 5.24 2.01
CA ARG A 22 -18.87 6.04 1.46
C ARG A 22 -19.44 5.43 0.17
N GLY A 23 -18.57 4.96 -0.74
CA GLY A 23 -18.99 4.33 -1.99
C GLY A 23 -19.85 3.08 -1.75
N VAL A 24 -19.41 2.21 -0.85
CA VAL A 24 -20.16 1.02 -0.41
C VAL A 24 -21.51 1.42 0.17
N ALA A 25 -21.50 2.30 1.17
CA ALA A 25 -22.72 2.65 1.91
C ALA A 25 -23.78 3.31 1.02
N LYS A 26 -23.37 4.33 0.25
CA LYS A 26 -24.31 5.03 -0.64
C LYS A 26 -24.89 4.11 -1.71
N ALA A 27 -24.08 3.22 -2.27
CA ALA A 27 -24.55 2.27 -3.28
C ALA A 27 -25.49 1.22 -2.68
N LEU A 28 -25.22 0.72 -1.47
CA LEU A 28 -26.11 -0.21 -0.76
C LEU A 28 -27.44 0.45 -0.41
N TYR A 29 -27.43 1.61 0.24
CA TYR A 29 -28.66 2.33 0.58
C TYR A 29 -29.49 2.73 -0.64
N HIS A 30 -28.82 3.13 -1.74
CA HIS A 30 -29.53 3.43 -3.00
C HIS A 30 -30.23 2.21 -3.61
N ARG A 31 -29.57 1.02 -3.56
CA ARG A 31 -30.09 -0.23 -4.14
C ARG A 31 -31.16 -0.90 -3.26
N MET A 32 -30.97 -0.85 -1.94
CA MET A 32 -31.71 -1.69 -1.00
C MET A 32 -32.57 -0.91 0.00
N GLY A 33 -32.35 0.42 0.12
CA GLY A 33 -33.10 1.26 1.06
C GLY A 33 -32.98 0.75 2.49
N ASP A 34 -34.12 0.63 3.17
CA ASP A 34 -34.22 0.16 4.55
C ASP A 34 -33.96 -1.36 4.72
N LYS A 35 -33.65 -2.06 3.62
CA LYS A 35 -33.34 -3.50 3.64
C LYS A 35 -31.85 -3.77 3.87
N VAL A 36 -31.05 -2.77 4.20
CA VAL A 36 -29.64 -2.93 4.53
C VAL A 36 -29.28 -2.17 5.81
N GLU A 37 -28.52 -2.82 6.67
CA GLU A 37 -27.90 -2.25 7.86
C GLU A 37 -26.39 -2.38 7.74
N ILE A 38 -25.64 -1.30 8.02
CA ILE A 38 -24.17 -1.30 7.98
C ILE A 38 -23.63 -1.30 9.39
N VAL A 39 -22.73 -2.25 9.65
CA VAL A 39 -22.04 -2.41 10.93
C VAL A 39 -20.55 -2.14 10.74
N GLY A 40 -20.05 -1.05 11.29
CA GLY A 40 -18.63 -0.74 11.35
C GLY A 40 -17.91 -1.60 12.38
N ILE A 41 -16.86 -2.28 11.98
CA ILE A 41 -16.02 -3.07 12.88
C ILE A 41 -14.79 -2.23 13.20
N MET A 42 -14.66 -1.82 14.47
CA MET A 42 -13.65 -0.87 14.90
C MET A 42 -12.27 -1.53 14.98
N ASN A 43 -11.23 -0.82 14.52
CA ASN A 43 -9.84 -1.29 14.56
C ASN A 43 -9.56 -2.60 13.79
N GLY A 44 -10.30 -2.86 12.72
CA GLY A 44 -10.08 -3.98 11.81
C GLY A 44 -10.34 -5.36 12.43
N TYR A 45 -9.49 -6.35 12.14
CA TYR A 45 -9.68 -7.69 12.69
C TYR A 45 -9.59 -7.77 14.22
N ASP A 46 -8.88 -6.84 14.86
CA ASP A 46 -8.87 -6.74 16.33
C ASP A 46 -10.28 -6.52 16.88
N GLY A 47 -11.05 -5.62 16.25
CA GLY A 47 -12.46 -5.40 16.61
C GLY A 47 -13.34 -6.60 16.34
N LEU A 48 -13.11 -7.34 15.26
CA LEU A 48 -13.87 -8.56 14.98
C LEU A 48 -13.56 -9.67 16.00
N ILE A 49 -12.30 -9.79 16.46
CA ILE A 49 -11.88 -10.73 17.51
C ILE A 49 -12.55 -10.37 18.83
N ASN A 50 -12.61 -9.09 19.19
CA ASN A 50 -13.07 -8.63 20.50
C ASN A 50 -14.56 -8.23 20.52
N GLY A 51 -15.28 -8.30 19.40
CA GLY A 51 -16.70 -7.93 19.32
C GLY A 51 -16.94 -6.40 19.40
N ASN A 52 -15.98 -5.59 18.94
CA ASN A 52 -16.07 -4.13 18.94
C ASN A 52 -16.77 -3.62 17.67
N PHE A 53 -18.08 -3.53 17.71
CA PHE A 53 -18.93 -3.15 16.60
C PHE A 53 -19.65 -1.82 16.87
N ARG A 54 -19.95 -1.11 15.79
CA ARG A 54 -20.75 0.10 15.82
C ARG A 54 -21.77 0.06 14.68
N GLU A 55 -23.05 0.17 14.99
CA GLU A 55 -24.08 0.39 13.98
C GLU A 55 -23.89 1.78 13.38
N MET A 56 -23.98 1.87 12.06
CA MET A 56 -23.70 3.10 11.35
C MET A 56 -24.94 3.60 10.63
N SER A 57 -25.29 4.85 10.89
CA SER A 57 -26.39 5.53 10.19
C SER A 57 -25.95 6.03 8.80
N PRO A 58 -26.87 6.21 7.85
CA PRO A 58 -26.57 6.76 6.52
C PRO A 58 -25.85 8.11 6.55
N ASP A 59 -26.13 8.95 7.56
CA ASP A 59 -25.55 10.29 7.69
C ASP A 59 -24.05 10.27 8.00
N GLU A 60 -23.56 9.24 8.67
CA GLU A 60 -22.14 9.09 9.00
C GLU A 60 -21.25 8.90 7.77
N PHE A 61 -21.82 8.54 6.63
CA PHE A 61 -21.12 8.44 5.34
C PHE A 61 -21.16 9.73 4.53
N SER A 62 -21.81 10.76 5.03
CA SER A 62 -21.78 12.11 4.45
C SER A 62 -20.50 12.85 4.86
N GLY A 63 -19.95 13.67 3.93
CA GLY A 63 -18.77 14.50 4.20
C GLY A 63 -17.43 13.78 4.27
N ILE A 64 -17.38 12.45 4.26
CA ILE A 64 -16.14 11.70 4.44
C ILE A 64 -15.35 11.42 3.16
N LEU A 65 -15.83 11.84 1.98
CA LEU A 65 -15.17 11.60 0.69
C LEU A 65 -13.74 12.12 0.65
N THR A 66 -13.48 13.26 1.25
CA THR A 66 -12.19 13.95 1.24
C THR A 66 -11.39 13.76 2.51
N VAL A 67 -11.91 13.02 3.47
CA VAL A 67 -11.28 12.79 4.77
C VAL A 67 -10.26 11.64 4.65
N GLY A 68 -8.99 11.93 4.98
CA GLY A 68 -7.93 10.92 5.05
C GLY A 68 -8.09 9.97 6.24
N GLY A 69 -7.24 8.95 6.30
CA GLY A 69 -7.32 7.93 7.34
C GLY A 69 -8.60 7.09 7.22
N THR A 70 -9.13 6.63 8.34
CA THR A 70 -10.35 5.81 8.41
C THR A 70 -11.20 6.13 9.63
N ILE A 71 -12.52 6.32 9.43
CA ILE A 71 -13.48 6.55 10.52
C ILE A 71 -13.72 5.31 11.39
N LEU A 72 -13.29 4.11 10.93
CA LEU A 72 -13.42 2.86 11.67
C LEU A 72 -12.16 2.54 12.51
N GLY A 73 -11.09 3.32 12.36
CA GLY A 73 -9.80 2.98 12.91
C GLY A 73 -9.18 1.74 12.24
N THR A 74 -7.91 1.50 12.48
CA THR A 74 -7.21 0.34 11.94
C THR A 74 -6.16 -0.18 12.91
N LYS A 75 -5.95 -1.48 12.92
CA LYS A 75 -4.90 -2.14 13.68
C LYS A 75 -4.24 -3.23 12.84
N ARG A 76 -2.94 -3.41 13.01
CA ARG A 76 -2.20 -4.48 12.35
C ARG A 76 -2.30 -5.75 13.19
N THR A 77 -2.93 -6.79 12.63
CA THR A 77 -2.96 -8.12 13.22
C THR A 77 -2.19 -9.07 12.29
N PRO A 78 -1.00 -9.54 12.69
CA PRO A 78 -0.18 -10.39 11.83
C PRO A 78 -0.86 -11.72 11.48
N PHE A 79 -0.92 -12.07 10.20
CA PHE A 79 -1.54 -13.34 9.75
C PHE A 79 -0.94 -14.58 10.44
N LYS A 80 0.37 -14.57 10.70
CA LYS A 80 1.06 -15.67 11.42
C LYS A 80 0.44 -15.99 12.77
N LYS A 81 -0.17 -14.98 13.41
CA LYS A 81 -0.75 -15.09 14.77
C LYS A 81 -2.23 -15.45 14.76
N MET A 82 -2.88 -15.52 13.59
CA MET A 82 -4.34 -15.78 13.50
C MET A 82 -4.74 -17.15 14.02
N ARG A 83 -3.92 -18.19 13.76
CA ARG A 83 -4.14 -19.55 14.24
C ARG A 83 -3.28 -19.91 15.48
N VAL A 84 -2.60 -18.93 16.07
CA VAL A 84 -1.77 -19.13 17.26
C VAL A 84 -2.54 -18.63 18.49
N VAL A 85 -2.77 -19.52 19.42
CA VAL A 85 -3.28 -19.17 20.76
C VAL A 85 -2.10 -18.63 21.56
N GLU A 86 -2.15 -17.36 21.91
CA GLU A 86 -1.13 -16.67 22.71
C GLU A 86 -1.47 -16.75 24.21
N GLU A 87 -0.79 -15.99 25.05
CA GLU A 87 -0.99 -15.97 26.51
C GLU A 87 -2.43 -15.60 26.92
N ASP A 88 -3.13 -14.84 26.06
CA ASP A 88 -4.54 -14.47 26.22
C ASP A 88 -5.51 -15.66 26.06
N LYS A 89 -5.01 -16.83 25.66
CA LYS A 89 -5.76 -18.07 25.40
C LYS A 89 -6.90 -17.92 24.39
N VAL A 90 -6.87 -16.90 23.54
CA VAL A 90 -7.92 -16.64 22.55
C VAL A 90 -7.62 -17.38 21.24
N ASP A 91 -8.53 -18.26 20.81
CA ASP A 91 -8.61 -18.71 19.43
C ASP A 91 -9.24 -17.59 18.60
N LYS A 92 -8.39 -16.83 17.93
CA LYS A 92 -8.81 -15.63 17.17
C LYS A 92 -9.78 -15.96 16.03
N VAL A 93 -9.60 -17.11 15.36
CA VAL A 93 -10.49 -17.53 14.26
C VAL A 93 -11.85 -17.90 14.82
N ALA A 94 -11.90 -18.69 15.88
CA ALA A 94 -13.14 -19.05 16.53
C ALA A 94 -13.86 -17.81 17.11
N ALA A 95 -13.12 -16.86 17.69
CA ALA A 95 -13.65 -15.60 18.21
C ALA A 95 -14.27 -14.75 17.10
N MET A 96 -13.57 -14.57 15.96
CA MET A 96 -14.10 -13.84 14.81
C MET A 96 -15.39 -14.47 14.26
N LYS A 97 -15.43 -15.80 14.11
CA LYS A 97 -16.64 -16.53 13.69
C LYS A 97 -17.80 -16.38 14.67
N LYS A 98 -17.52 -16.48 15.97
CA LYS A 98 -18.51 -16.28 17.03
C LYS A 98 -19.10 -14.87 16.96
N ASN A 99 -18.26 -13.86 16.89
CA ASN A 99 -18.67 -12.45 16.89
C ASN A 99 -19.38 -12.05 15.59
N TYR A 100 -18.95 -12.57 14.44
CA TYR A 100 -19.66 -12.42 13.16
C TYR A 100 -21.12 -12.90 13.28
N ARG A 101 -21.32 -14.12 13.83
CA ARG A 101 -22.65 -14.70 14.05
C ARG A 101 -23.47 -13.95 15.10
N ALA A 102 -22.83 -13.56 16.21
CA ALA A 102 -23.49 -12.82 17.30
C ALA A 102 -23.99 -11.45 16.82
N ALA A 103 -23.22 -10.78 15.95
CA ALA A 103 -23.61 -9.54 15.30
C ALA A 103 -24.63 -9.74 14.16
N LYS A 104 -25.00 -10.99 13.86
CA LYS A 104 -25.91 -11.38 12.77
C LYS A 104 -25.49 -10.81 11.42
N LEU A 105 -24.19 -10.79 11.15
CA LEU A 105 -23.68 -10.32 9.86
C LEU A 105 -24.00 -11.34 8.76
N ASP A 106 -24.54 -10.88 7.65
CA ASP A 106 -24.77 -11.69 6.45
C ASP A 106 -23.53 -11.74 5.58
N CYS A 107 -22.73 -10.65 5.57
CA CYS A 107 -21.44 -10.61 4.92
C CYS A 107 -20.47 -9.62 5.61
N LEU A 108 -19.18 -9.71 5.25
CA LEU A 108 -18.12 -8.87 5.77
C LEU A 108 -17.24 -8.32 4.63
N LEU A 109 -17.14 -7.02 4.52
CA LEU A 109 -16.25 -6.31 3.62
C LEU A 109 -14.94 -5.99 4.33
N CYS A 110 -13.81 -6.48 3.75
CA CYS A 110 -12.47 -6.34 4.32
C CYS A 110 -11.62 -5.41 3.45
N LEU A 111 -11.44 -4.16 3.89
CA LEU A 111 -10.60 -3.18 3.20
C LEU A 111 -9.17 -3.29 3.72
N GLY A 112 -8.24 -3.72 2.87
CA GLY A 112 -6.86 -3.86 3.32
C GLY A 112 -5.85 -4.34 2.29
N GLY A 113 -4.60 -4.50 2.74
CA GLY A 113 -3.48 -4.97 1.95
C GLY A 113 -3.36 -6.51 1.92
N ASN A 114 -2.21 -7.01 1.49
CA ASN A 114 -1.93 -8.45 1.34
C ASN A 114 -2.22 -9.28 2.60
N VAL A 115 -1.85 -8.78 3.79
CA VAL A 115 -2.11 -9.47 5.06
C VAL A 115 -3.60 -9.55 5.35
N THR A 116 -4.34 -8.49 5.03
CA THR A 116 -5.80 -8.45 5.18
C THR A 116 -6.47 -9.46 4.26
N HIS A 117 -6.04 -9.56 3.00
CA HIS A 117 -6.58 -10.54 2.05
C HIS A 117 -6.29 -12.00 2.45
N LYS A 118 -5.13 -12.28 3.08
CA LYS A 118 -4.85 -13.60 3.66
C LYS A 118 -5.84 -13.98 4.76
N THR A 119 -6.15 -13.03 5.65
CA THR A 119 -7.13 -13.27 6.71
C THR A 119 -8.55 -13.33 6.16
N ALA A 120 -8.89 -12.49 5.17
CA ALA A 120 -10.18 -12.54 4.47
C ALA A 120 -10.40 -13.91 3.82
N ASN A 121 -9.39 -14.43 3.09
CA ASN A 121 -9.44 -15.77 2.50
C ASN A 121 -9.58 -16.87 3.56
N LEU A 122 -8.84 -16.77 4.67
CA LEU A 122 -8.96 -17.70 5.79
C LEU A 122 -10.41 -17.75 6.32
N LEU A 123 -11.03 -16.59 6.56
CA LEU A 123 -12.41 -16.51 7.05
C LEU A 123 -13.42 -17.01 6.01
N SER A 124 -13.18 -16.77 4.73
CA SER A 124 -14.00 -17.33 3.64
C SER A 124 -13.94 -18.85 3.62
N GLN A 125 -12.73 -19.43 3.77
CA GLN A 125 -12.56 -20.90 3.90
C GLN A 125 -13.20 -21.47 5.15
N GLU A 126 -13.36 -20.67 6.21
CA GLU A 126 -14.08 -21.03 7.43
C GLU A 126 -15.61 -20.86 7.33
N GLY A 127 -16.11 -20.57 6.12
CA GLY A 127 -17.53 -20.51 5.78
C GLY A 127 -18.20 -19.17 6.07
N LEU A 128 -17.45 -18.07 6.14
CA LEU A 128 -18.02 -16.72 6.22
C LEU A 128 -18.11 -16.08 4.83
N ASN A 129 -19.14 -15.26 4.62
CA ASN A 129 -19.35 -14.47 3.41
C ASN A 129 -18.43 -13.26 3.42
N ILE A 130 -17.36 -13.28 2.64
CA ILE A 130 -16.31 -12.26 2.66
C ILE A 130 -16.16 -11.63 1.28
N ILE A 131 -16.01 -10.28 1.25
CA ILE A 131 -15.58 -9.52 0.08
C ILE A 131 -14.35 -8.70 0.46
N GLY A 132 -13.26 -8.85 -0.29
CA GLY A 132 -12.06 -8.04 -0.16
C GLY A 132 -12.11 -6.77 -1.00
N LEU A 133 -11.46 -5.68 -0.53
CA LEU A 133 -11.22 -4.47 -1.32
C LEU A 133 -9.74 -4.09 -1.20
N PRO A 134 -9.04 -3.89 -2.35
CA PRO A 134 -7.58 -3.76 -2.38
C PRO A 134 -7.15 -2.34 -1.96
N LYS A 135 -6.73 -2.19 -0.73
CA LYS A 135 -6.28 -0.97 -0.08
C LYS A 135 -4.80 -1.06 0.23
N THR A 136 -3.97 -0.27 -0.43
CA THR A 136 -2.56 -0.05 -0.08
C THR A 136 -1.95 1.05 -0.95
N ILE A 137 -0.96 1.77 -0.41
CA ILE A 137 -0.12 2.69 -1.19
C ILE A 137 0.95 1.95 -1.99
N ASP A 138 1.23 0.68 -1.66
CA ASP A 138 2.33 -0.09 -2.25
C ASP A 138 1.99 -0.65 -3.64
N ASN A 139 0.71 -0.64 -4.04
CA ASN A 139 0.18 -1.19 -5.29
C ASN A 139 0.61 -2.66 -5.54
N ASP A 140 0.73 -3.42 -4.46
CA ASP A 140 1.34 -4.76 -4.43
C ASP A 140 0.33 -5.91 -4.34
N ILE A 141 -0.98 -5.64 -4.46
CA ILE A 141 -2.01 -6.68 -4.45
C ILE A 141 -2.03 -7.39 -5.81
N TYR A 142 -1.87 -8.71 -5.76
CA TYR A 142 -1.93 -9.53 -6.97
C TYR A 142 -3.33 -9.52 -7.58
N GLY A 143 -3.41 -9.55 -8.92
CA GLY A 143 -4.68 -9.64 -9.67
C GLY A 143 -5.45 -8.33 -9.80
N THR A 144 -4.87 -7.20 -9.41
CA THR A 144 -5.41 -5.86 -9.70
C THR A 144 -4.33 -4.96 -10.28
N ASP A 145 -4.69 -4.12 -11.25
CA ASP A 145 -3.77 -3.17 -11.88
C ASP A 145 -3.44 -2.01 -10.93
N VAL A 146 -4.39 -1.65 -10.07
CA VAL A 146 -4.27 -0.49 -9.17
C VAL A 146 -5.01 -0.74 -7.85
N THR A 147 -4.45 -0.14 -6.78
CA THR A 147 -5.06 -0.12 -5.44
C THR A 147 -5.34 1.32 -5.05
N PHE A 148 -6.46 1.57 -4.36
CA PHE A 148 -6.74 2.94 -3.90
C PHE A 148 -5.77 3.35 -2.76
N GLY A 149 -5.38 4.62 -2.79
CA GLY A 149 -4.33 5.21 -1.97
C GLY A 149 -2.96 5.30 -2.66
N PHE A 150 -2.74 4.53 -3.72
CA PHE A 150 -1.47 4.51 -4.46
C PHE A 150 -1.21 5.84 -5.18
N HIS A 151 -2.16 6.35 -5.95
CA HIS A 151 -1.95 7.59 -6.70
C HIS A 151 -1.77 8.81 -5.81
N THR A 152 -2.50 8.89 -4.71
CA THR A 152 -2.27 9.96 -3.71
C THR A 152 -0.87 9.88 -3.12
N ALA A 153 -0.38 8.67 -2.84
CA ALA A 153 0.98 8.50 -2.34
C ALA A 153 2.04 8.85 -3.40
N VAL A 154 1.76 8.57 -4.69
CA VAL A 154 2.61 9.03 -5.82
C VAL A 154 2.66 10.55 -5.85
N ASP A 155 1.52 11.23 -5.76
CA ASP A 155 1.44 12.70 -5.77
C ASP A 155 2.26 13.30 -4.62
N ILE A 156 2.11 12.76 -3.39
CA ILE A 156 2.85 13.22 -2.21
C ILE A 156 4.36 12.99 -2.36
N ALA A 157 4.76 11.80 -2.82
CA ALA A 157 6.18 11.49 -3.03
C ALA A 157 6.79 12.35 -4.14
N THR A 158 6.05 12.62 -5.21
CA THR A 158 6.45 13.52 -6.29
C THR A 158 6.63 14.95 -5.77
N GLU A 159 5.68 15.46 -4.98
CA GLU A 159 5.81 16.79 -4.37
C GLU A 159 7.06 16.91 -3.51
N VAL A 160 7.43 15.87 -2.76
CA VAL A 160 8.69 15.85 -2.00
C VAL A 160 9.89 15.93 -2.93
N ILE A 161 9.92 15.17 -4.02
CA ILE A 161 11.00 15.20 -5.00
C ILE A 161 11.11 16.60 -5.64
N ASP A 162 10.01 17.21 -6.05
CA ASP A 162 9.96 18.55 -6.64
C ASP A 162 10.56 19.61 -5.70
N ARG A 163 10.20 19.57 -4.42
CA ARG A 163 10.75 20.49 -3.40
C ARG A 163 12.25 20.28 -3.21
N ILE A 164 12.71 19.02 -3.24
CA ILE A 164 14.12 18.67 -3.12
C ILE A 164 14.93 19.11 -4.35
N HIS A 165 14.38 19.09 -5.55
CA HIS A 165 15.03 19.51 -6.77
C HIS A 165 15.60 20.92 -6.65
N THR A 166 14.83 21.87 -6.15
CA THR A 166 15.22 23.29 -6.06
C THR A 166 16.40 23.50 -5.11
N THR A 167 16.38 22.82 -3.95
CA THR A 167 17.49 22.92 -2.98
C THR A 167 18.71 22.12 -3.43
N ALA A 168 18.54 20.99 -4.11
CA ALA A 168 19.64 20.21 -4.68
C ALA A 168 20.45 21.03 -5.69
N GLY A 169 19.78 21.72 -6.60
CA GLY A 169 20.39 22.61 -7.58
C GLY A 169 21.14 23.79 -6.94
N SER A 170 20.59 24.37 -5.88
CA SER A 170 21.21 25.51 -5.18
C SER A 170 22.50 25.14 -4.45
N HIS A 171 22.65 23.89 -4.01
CA HIS A 171 23.77 23.45 -3.18
C HIS A 171 24.71 22.44 -3.85
N SER A 172 24.46 22.09 -5.12
CA SER A 172 25.28 21.12 -5.87
C SER A 172 25.43 19.78 -5.14
N ARG A 173 24.30 19.22 -4.64
CA ARG A 173 24.27 18.03 -3.79
C ARG A 173 23.69 16.82 -4.48
N VAL A 174 24.02 15.64 -3.98
CA VAL A 174 23.31 14.39 -4.26
C VAL A 174 22.22 14.20 -3.21
N MET A 175 20.98 14.18 -3.63
CA MET A 175 19.82 14.03 -2.73
C MET A 175 19.23 12.62 -2.86
N CYS A 176 19.22 11.89 -1.75
CA CYS A 176 18.64 10.54 -1.67
C CYS A 176 17.29 10.60 -0.95
N ILE A 177 16.20 10.32 -1.68
CA ILE A 177 14.84 10.38 -1.15
C ILE A 177 14.33 8.96 -0.93
N GLU A 178 13.98 8.62 0.33
CA GLU A 178 13.42 7.32 0.66
C GLU A 178 11.92 7.29 0.36
N ILE A 179 11.51 6.36 -0.47
CA ILE A 179 10.12 6.18 -0.86
C ILE A 179 9.60 4.86 -0.25
N MET A 180 8.39 4.90 0.32
CA MET A 180 7.71 3.72 0.84
C MET A 180 7.36 2.74 -0.29
N GLY A 181 6.86 1.57 0.04
CA GLY A 181 6.45 0.51 -0.90
C GLY A 181 6.79 -0.89 -0.39
N ASN A 182 7.41 -1.00 0.79
CA ASN A 182 7.79 -2.26 1.43
C ASN A 182 8.67 -3.16 0.53
N LYS A 183 8.07 -4.10 -0.20
CA LYS A 183 8.77 -5.05 -1.08
C LYS A 183 8.49 -4.79 -2.57
N ALA A 184 7.67 -3.81 -2.89
CA ALA A 184 7.28 -3.46 -4.23
C ALA A 184 7.76 -2.04 -4.58
N GLY A 185 8.36 -1.90 -5.74
CA GLY A 185 8.96 -0.65 -6.22
C GLY A 185 8.00 0.27 -6.96
N TRP A 186 6.70 -0.05 -7.04
CA TRP A 186 5.74 0.72 -7.81
C TRP A 186 5.71 2.20 -7.44
N LEU A 187 5.62 2.50 -6.15
CA LEU A 187 5.54 3.88 -5.66
C LEU A 187 6.82 4.65 -6.02
N THR A 188 7.98 4.03 -5.82
CA THR A 188 9.28 4.64 -6.14
C THR A 188 9.46 4.85 -7.63
N LEU A 189 9.05 3.87 -8.46
CA LEU A 189 9.16 3.96 -9.92
C LEU A 189 8.31 5.13 -10.46
N TYR A 190 7.04 5.19 -10.06
CA TYR A 190 6.11 6.21 -10.55
C TYR A 190 6.50 7.61 -10.05
N SER A 191 6.76 7.77 -8.74
CA SER A 191 7.14 9.08 -8.21
C SER A 191 8.54 9.52 -8.67
N GLY A 192 9.47 8.58 -8.85
CA GLY A 192 10.81 8.89 -9.38
C GLY A 192 10.76 9.38 -10.82
N ILE A 193 9.96 8.76 -11.69
CA ILE A 193 9.75 9.23 -13.06
C ILE A 193 9.02 10.58 -13.05
N ALA A 194 7.93 10.71 -12.30
CA ALA A 194 7.11 11.92 -12.25
C ALA A 194 7.90 13.12 -11.69
N GLY A 195 8.73 12.91 -10.67
CA GLY A 195 9.56 13.94 -10.07
C GLY A 195 10.93 14.13 -10.75
N GLY A 196 11.20 13.44 -11.87
CA GLY A 196 12.44 13.62 -12.62
C GLY A 196 13.70 13.14 -11.89
N ALA A 197 13.62 12.07 -11.12
CA ALA A 197 14.79 11.46 -10.50
C ALA A 197 15.78 10.96 -11.56
N ASP A 198 17.07 11.14 -11.29
CA ASP A 198 18.16 10.71 -12.17
C ASP A 198 18.50 9.23 -11.98
N ILE A 199 18.25 8.72 -10.79
CA ILE A 199 18.50 7.34 -10.39
C ILE A 199 17.28 6.84 -9.61
N ILE A 200 16.76 5.66 -9.97
CA ILE A 200 15.63 5.00 -9.30
C ILE A 200 16.06 3.61 -8.86
N LEU A 201 16.02 3.32 -7.56
CA LEU A 201 16.45 2.04 -7.00
C LEU A 201 15.25 1.28 -6.42
N LEU A 202 14.99 0.09 -6.96
CA LEU A 202 13.81 -0.73 -6.67
C LEU A 202 14.20 -2.04 -5.97
N PRO A 203 13.32 -2.63 -5.15
CA PRO A 203 13.58 -3.93 -4.54
C PRO A 203 13.55 -5.08 -5.55
N GLU A 204 12.92 -4.92 -6.72
CA GLU A 204 12.87 -5.93 -7.78
C GLU A 204 14.16 -5.98 -8.63
N LEU A 205 14.95 -4.90 -8.59
CA LEU A 205 16.20 -4.75 -9.34
C LEU A 205 17.35 -4.48 -8.35
N PRO A 206 18.05 -5.54 -7.86
CA PRO A 206 19.16 -5.34 -6.94
C PRO A 206 20.25 -4.45 -7.55
N TYR A 207 20.57 -3.35 -6.86
CA TYR A 207 21.51 -2.35 -7.38
C TYR A 207 22.99 -2.74 -7.20
N ASP A 208 23.83 -2.31 -8.13
CA ASP A 208 25.27 -2.26 -7.99
C ASP A 208 25.71 -0.84 -7.60
N ILE A 209 26.24 -0.68 -6.39
CA ILE A 209 26.64 0.65 -5.90
C ILE A 209 27.68 1.33 -6.80
N LYS A 210 28.51 0.56 -7.51
CA LYS A 210 29.48 1.11 -8.47
C LYS A 210 28.80 1.76 -9.65
N LYS A 211 27.70 1.17 -10.14
CA LYS A 211 26.91 1.76 -11.21
C LYS A 211 26.17 3.00 -10.75
N VAL A 212 25.67 3.01 -9.50
CA VAL A 212 25.02 4.18 -8.90
C VAL A 212 26.03 5.35 -8.80
N ALA A 213 27.23 5.09 -8.25
CA ALA A 213 28.29 6.08 -8.17
C ALA A 213 28.72 6.60 -9.56
N ALA A 214 28.91 5.69 -10.52
CA ALA A 214 29.26 6.06 -11.90
C ALA A 214 28.18 6.94 -12.56
N ALA A 215 26.89 6.68 -12.30
CA ALA A 215 25.81 7.52 -12.79
C ALA A 215 25.91 8.96 -12.24
N VAL A 216 26.20 9.13 -10.96
CA VAL A 216 26.43 10.45 -10.33
C VAL A 216 27.63 11.14 -10.95
N GLU A 217 28.77 10.45 -11.09
CA GLU A 217 29.99 11.02 -11.69
C GLU A 217 29.78 11.43 -13.15
N ASN A 218 29.10 10.59 -13.95
CA ASN A 218 28.83 10.88 -15.36
C ASN A 218 27.96 12.14 -15.51
N ARG A 219 27.01 12.32 -14.63
CA ARG A 219 26.21 13.54 -14.60
C ARG A 219 27.06 14.78 -14.26
N ALA A 220 27.94 14.68 -13.26
CA ALA A 220 28.85 15.76 -12.91
C ALA A 220 29.80 16.10 -14.08
N LYS A 221 30.38 15.08 -14.76
CA LYS A 221 31.18 15.27 -15.99
C LYS A 221 30.40 15.91 -17.12
N ALA A 222 29.09 15.68 -17.21
CA ALA A 222 28.21 16.33 -18.19
C ALA A 222 27.74 17.74 -17.76
N GLY A 223 28.35 18.32 -16.71
CA GLY A 223 28.05 19.68 -16.25
C GLY A 223 26.78 19.79 -15.39
N LYS A 224 26.21 18.66 -14.93
CA LYS A 224 25.07 18.66 -13.99
C LYS A 224 25.61 18.75 -12.57
N ASN A 225 25.21 19.78 -11.85
CA ASN A 225 25.73 20.09 -10.51
C ASN A 225 25.05 19.36 -9.36
N PHE A 226 23.97 18.61 -9.62
CA PHE A 226 23.26 17.82 -8.60
C PHE A 226 22.72 16.51 -9.18
N SER A 227 22.33 15.58 -8.30
CA SER A 227 21.63 14.35 -8.68
C SER A 227 20.52 14.01 -7.67
N ILE A 228 19.42 13.51 -8.16
CA ILE A 228 18.27 13.05 -7.38
C ILE A 228 18.17 11.52 -7.46
N LEU A 229 18.25 10.87 -6.31
CA LEU A 229 18.05 9.43 -6.16
C LEU A 229 16.70 9.16 -5.48
N ALA A 230 15.77 8.52 -6.18
CA ALA A 230 14.57 7.94 -5.59
C ALA A 230 14.87 6.50 -5.17
N VAL A 231 14.84 6.22 -3.87
CA VAL A 231 15.26 4.94 -3.30
C VAL A 231 14.08 4.28 -2.60
N ALA A 232 13.65 3.11 -3.06
CA ALA A 232 12.65 2.33 -2.36
C ALA A 232 13.17 1.88 -0.98
N GLU A 233 12.35 1.99 0.07
CA GLU A 233 12.71 1.52 1.42
C GLU A 233 13.14 0.04 1.46
N GLY A 234 12.66 -0.74 0.49
CA GLY A 234 12.97 -2.15 0.31
C GLY A 234 14.16 -2.45 -0.59
N ALA A 235 14.84 -1.44 -1.15
CA ALA A 235 15.97 -1.63 -2.05
C ALA A 235 17.15 -2.35 -1.38
N PHE A 236 17.84 -3.21 -2.14
CA PHE A 236 19.01 -3.95 -1.66
C PHE A 236 20.01 -4.14 -2.80
N SER A 237 21.29 -4.33 -2.44
CA SER A 237 22.35 -4.48 -3.42
C SER A 237 22.44 -5.88 -4.00
N THR A 238 23.17 -6.03 -5.11
CA THR A 238 23.52 -7.33 -5.72
C THR A 238 24.27 -8.26 -4.75
N GLU A 239 25.02 -7.71 -3.79
CA GLU A 239 25.68 -8.47 -2.74
C GLU A 239 24.67 -8.97 -1.70
N GLU A 240 23.73 -8.14 -1.31
CA GLU A 240 22.66 -8.48 -0.37
C GLU A 240 21.65 -9.46 -0.96
N ALA A 241 21.50 -9.48 -2.28
CA ALA A 241 20.68 -10.47 -3.00
C ALA A 241 21.13 -11.91 -2.77
N LYS A 242 22.41 -12.11 -2.42
CA LYS A 242 23.00 -13.42 -2.12
C LYS A 242 22.68 -13.92 -0.71
N MET A 243 22.04 -13.09 0.12
CA MET A 243 21.72 -13.36 1.53
C MET A 243 20.22 -13.34 1.78
N LYS A 244 19.77 -13.99 2.87
CA LYS A 244 18.38 -13.85 3.33
C LYS A 244 18.14 -12.45 3.85
N ARG A 245 16.92 -11.93 3.66
CA ARG A 245 16.54 -10.56 4.11
C ARG A 245 16.90 -10.30 5.59
N LYS A 246 16.66 -11.28 6.47
CA LYS A 246 17.00 -11.15 7.90
C LYS A 246 18.49 -10.93 8.14
N GLU A 247 19.35 -11.60 7.35
CA GLU A 247 20.81 -11.53 7.49
C GLU A 247 21.35 -10.18 7.03
N TRP A 248 20.98 -9.72 5.83
CA TRP A 248 21.46 -8.42 5.36
C TRP A 248 20.87 -7.24 6.14
N THR A 249 19.63 -7.36 6.66
CA THR A 249 19.06 -6.35 7.54
C THR A 249 19.84 -6.24 8.85
N ALA A 250 20.23 -7.37 9.45
CA ALA A 250 21.06 -7.39 10.65
C ALA A 250 22.43 -6.76 10.38
N LYS A 251 23.11 -7.13 9.28
CA LYS A 251 24.40 -6.56 8.88
C LYS A 251 24.34 -5.03 8.66
N ARG A 252 23.25 -4.52 8.06
CA ARG A 252 23.04 -3.08 7.94
C ARG A 252 22.96 -2.39 9.30
N ALA A 253 22.19 -2.97 10.23
CA ALA A 253 22.02 -2.43 11.58
C ALA A 253 23.34 -2.45 12.35
N GLU A 254 24.13 -3.54 12.27
CA GLU A 254 25.48 -3.65 12.86
C GLU A 254 26.44 -2.61 12.31
N ALA A 255 26.33 -2.29 11.01
CA ALA A 255 27.10 -1.24 10.35
C ALA A 255 26.57 0.20 10.63
N GLY A 256 25.55 0.35 11.47
CA GLY A 256 24.99 1.64 11.86
C GLY A 256 23.99 2.24 10.87
N TYR A 257 23.55 1.50 9.87
CA TYR A 257 22.56 1.99 8.89
C TYR A 257 21.15 1.61 9.30
N THR A 258 20.29 2.60 9.47
CA THR A 258 18.87 2.41 9.81
C THR A 258 18.02 2.07 8.58
N THR A 259 18.43 2.51 7.38
CA THR A 259 17.69 2.34 6.13
C THR A 259 18.62 1.98 4.97
N ALA A 260 18.02 1.50 3.86
CA ALA A 260 18.74 1.32 2.59
C ALA A 260 19.33 2.64 2.09
N THR A 261 18.53 3.68 2.16
CA THR A 261 18.87 5.03 1.67
C THR A 261 20.06 5.60 2.41
N ALA A 262 20.14 5.43 3.74
CA ALA A 262 21.27 5.88 4.54
C ALA A 262 22.59 5.20 4.10
N ARG A 263 22.56 3.90 3.86
CA ARG A 263 23.72 3.15 3.36
C ARG A 263 24.13 3.61 1.97
N ILE A 264 23.18 3.74 1.04
CA ILE A 264 23.45 4.16 -0.33
C ILE A 264 24.06 5.55 -0.36
N ALA A 265 23.46 6.51 0.37
CA ALA A 265 23.98 7.89 0.45
C ALA A 265 25.43 7.90 0.93
N LYS A 266 25.74 7.20 2.01
CA LYS A 266 27.11 7.12 2.54
C LYS A 266 28.10 6.51 1.55
N GLN A 267 27.72 5.40 0.90
CA GLN A 267 28.58 4.74 -0.10
C GLN A 267 28.81 5.63 -1.33
N VAL A 268 27.78 6.32 -1.82
CA VAL A 268 27.92 7.27 -2.94
C VAL A 268 28.85 8.42 -2.56
N GLU A 269 28.72 9.00 -1.36
CA GLU A 269 29.60 10.05 -0.87
C GLU A 269 31.06 9.60 -0.80
N GLU A 270 31.33 8.41 -0.24
CA GLU A 270 32.67 7.84 -0.14
C GLU A 270 33.31 7.56 -1.50
N MET A 271 32.53 7.13 -2.49
CA MET A 271 33.03 6.77 -3.82
C MET A 271 33.23 7.97 -4.75
N THR A 272 32.35 8.99 -4.63
CA THR A 272 32.35 10.12 -5.58
C THR A 272 32.90 11.41 -5.01
N GLY A 273 33.01 11.52 -3.67
CA GLY A 273 33.34 12.76 -2.98
C GLY A 273 32.24 13.83 -3.01
N ALA A 274 31.08 13.52 -3.63
CA ALA A 274 29.96 14.45 -3.69
C ALA A 274 29.21 14.49 -2.35
N GLU A 275 28.86 15.67 -1.87
CA GLU A 275 28.08 15.83 -0.64
C GLU A 275 26.70 15.21 -0.82
N THR A 276 26.34 14.24 0.03
CA THR A 276 25.04 13.59 0.01
C THR A 276 24.11 14.06 1.12
N ARG A 277 22.83 14.09 0.87
CA ARG A 277 21.77 14.36 1.87
C ARG A 277 20.63 13.37 1.68
N ILE A 278 19.94 13.09 2.78
CA ILE A 278 18.83 12.13 2.83
C ILE A 278 17.55 12.87 3.20
N CYS A 279 16.48 12.54 2.49
CA CYS A 279 15.12 12.92 2.84
C CYS A 279 14.27 11.66 3.03
N VAL A 280 13.65 11.52 4.20
CA VAL A 280 12.76 10.38 4.53
C VAL A 280 11.38 10.94 4.85
N PRO A 281 10.49 11.10 3.86
CA PRO A 281 9.14 11.61 4.10
C PRO A 281 8.28 10.64 4.95
N GLY A 282 8.60 9.34 4.91
CA GLY A 282 7.98 8.33 5.77
C GLY A 282 6.45 8.34 5.68
N HIS A 283 5.78 8.39 6.83
CA HIS A 283 4.31 8.29 6.91
C HIS A 283 3.55 9.46 6.29
N MET A 284 4.19 10.56 5.91
CA MET A 284 3.53 11.61 5.11
C MET A 284 2.92 11.04 3.83
N GLN A 285 3.54 10.01 3.23
CA GLN A 285 3.04 9.31 2.04
C GLN A 285 1.74 8.53 2.28
N ARG A 286 1.29 8.37 3.53
CA ARG A 286 0.03 7.70 3.91
C ARG A 286 -1.08 8.66 4.29
N GLY A 287 -0.76 9.93 4.50
CA GLY A 287 -1.66 10.92 5.08
C GLY A 287 -2.38 11.78 4.05
N GLY A 288 -3.19 12.67 4.58
CA GLY A 288 -3.86 13.72 3.80
C GLY A 288 -5.15 13.27 3.11
N SER A 289 -5.71 14.20 2.37
CA SER A 289 -6.91 14.01 1.59
C SER A 289 -6.60 13.17 0.34
N PRO A 290 -7.46 12.21 -0.05
CA PRO A 290 -7.26 11.45 -1.28
C PRO A 290 -7.30 12.36 -2.52
N SER A 291 -6.43 12.08 -3.49
CA SER A 291 -6.45 12.72 -4.81
C SER A 291 -7.77 12.49 -5.53
N ALA A 292 -8.05 13.29 -6.56
CA ALA A 292 -9.25 13.10 -7.38
C ALA A 292 -9.32 11.68 -7.98
N TYR A 293 -8.16 11.14 -8.42
CA TYR A 293 -8.07 9.79 -8.95
C TYR A 293 -8.49 8.74 -7.91
N ASP A 294 -7.91 8.79 -6.70
CA ASP A 294 -8.21 7.83 -5.65
C ASP A 294 -9.65 7.97 -5.13
N ARG A 295 -10.25 9.17 -5.12
CA ARG A 295 -11.68 9.34 -4.78
C ARG A 295 -12.58 8.62 -5.78
N VAL A 296 -12.30 8.75 -7.08
CA VAL A 296 -13.07 8.08 -8.14
C VAL A 296 -12.88 6.57 -8.05
N LEU A 297 -11.64 6.09 -7.98
CA LEU A 297 -11.30 4.66 -7.88
C LEU A 297 -11.94 4.02 -6.64
N ALA A 298 -11.79 4.66 -5.48
CA ALA A 298 -12.38 4.20 -4.21
C ALA A 298 -13.91 4.13 -4.29
N THR A 299 -14.56 5.12 -4.93
CA THR A 299 -16.00 5.12 -5.15
C THR A 299 -16.43 3.99 -6.09
N GLN A 300 -15.68 3.75 -7.18
CA GLN A 300 -15.94 2.64 -8.11
C GLN A 300 -15.86 1.29 -7.41
N PHE A 301 -14.78 1.07 -6.64
CA PHE A 301 -14.59 -0.18 -5.90
C PHE A 301 -15.67 -0.39 -4.85
N GLY A 302 -16.03 0.66 -4.11
CA GLY A 302 -17.10 0.60 -3.12
C GLY A 302 -18.47 0.30 -3.74
N SER A 303 -18.80 0.97 -4.84
CA SER A 303 -20.05 0.73 -5.57
C SER A 303 -20.12 -0.69 -6.16
N TYR A 304 -19.01 -1.19 -6.70
CA TYR A 304 -18.93 -2.56 -7.23
C TYR A 304 -19.10 -3.61 -6.11
N ALA A 305 -18.43 -3.40 -4.97
CA ALA A 305 -18.60 -4.25 -3.80
C ALA A 305 -20.06 -4.31 -3.30
N ALA A 306 -20.75 -3.17 -3.34
CA ALA A 306 -22.19 -3.13 -3.03
C ALA A 306 -23.04 -3.97 -4.01
N GLY A 307 -22.66 -4.02 -5.28
CA GLY A 307 -23.26 -4.94 -6.26
C GLY A 307 -23.05 -6.40 -5.88
N LEU A 308 -21.80 -6.77 -5.54
CA LEU A 308 -21.48 -8.13 -5.11
C LEU A 308 -22.26 -8.56 -3.86
N VAL A 309 -22.52 -7.62 -2.92
CA VAL A 309 -23.37 -7.88 -1.75
C VAL A 309 -24.83 -8.17 -2.18
N ALA A 310 -25.38 -7.33 -3.07
CA ALA A 310 -26.75 -7.49 -3.55
C ALA A 310 -26.97 -8.78 -4.36
N ASP A 311 -25.90 -9.22 -5.06
CA ASP A 311 -25.91 -10.45 -5.87
C ASP A 311 -25.44 -11.70 -5.06
N GLU A 312 -25.22 -11.54 -3.75
CA GLU A 312 -24.72 -12.59 -2.83
C GLU A 312 -23.45 -13.30 -3.34
N HIS A 313 -22.59 -12.55 -4.04
CA HIS A 313 -21.36 -13.07 -4.63
C HIS A 313 -20.17 -12.83 -3.68
N TYR A 314 -19.84 -13.84 -2.89
CA TYR A 314 -18.84 -13.81 -1.83
C TYR A 314 -17.59 -14.65 -2.15
N GLY A 315 -16.59 -14.59 -1.28
CA GLY A 315 -15.32 -15.30 -1.45
C GLY A 315 -14.38 -14.65 -2.47
N VAL A 316 -14.64 -13.38 -2.81
CA VAL A 316 -13.94 -12.63 -3.84
C VAL A 316 -13.33 -11.32 -3.30
N THR A 317 -12.42 -10.74 -4.07
CA THR A 317 -11.95 -9.36 -3.87
C THR A 317 -12.19 -8.54 -5.12
N VAL A 318 -12.60 -7.29 -4.92
CA VAL A 318 -12.72 -6.30 -6.01
C VAL A 318 -11.34 -6.07 -6.63
N ALA A 319 -11.29 -5.86 -7.92
CA ALA A 319 -10.06 -5.60 -8.66
C ALA A 319 -10.32 -4.64 -9.83
N MET A 320 -9.28 -3.98 -10.30
CA MET A 320 -9.23 -3.30 -11.58
C MET A 320 -8.37 -4.14 -12.54
N VAL A 321 -8.93 -4.57 -13.64
CA VAL A 321 -8.21 -5.32 -14.66
C VAL A 321 -8.52 -4.73 -16.03
N ASN A 322 -7.49 -4.30 -16.74
CA ASN A 322 -7.64 -3.65 -18.05
C ASN A 322 -8.65 -2.49 -18.05
N ARG A 323 -8.60 -1.65 -17.00
CA ARG A 323 -9.50 -0.50 -16.78
C ARG A 323 -10.96 -0.86 -16.48
N HIS A 324 -11.27 -2.12 -16.24
CA HIS A 324 -12.61 -2.57 -15.83
C HIS A 324 -12.59 -3.04 -14.38
N VAL A 325 -13.58 -2.60 -13.60
CA VAL A 325 -13.77 -3.12 -12.25
C VAL A 325 -14.36 -4.52 -12.34
N THR A 326 -13.74 -5.46 -11.66
CA THR A 326 -14.12 -6.87 -11.64
C THR A 326 -13.90 -7.45 -10.24
N ALA A 327 -14.10 -8.76 -10.09
CA ALA A 327 -13.79 -9.48 -8.86
C ALA A 327 -12.95 -10.72 -9.17
N ASN A 328 -11.96 -10.98 -8.30
CA ASN A 328 -11.13 -12.18 -8.36
C ASN A 328 -11.40 -13.06 -7.12
N PRO A 329 -11.33 -14.40 -7.23
CA PRO A 329 -11.42 -15.26 -6.06
C PRO A 329 -10.34 -14.92 -5.02
N LEU A 330 -10.70 -14.81 -3.74
CA LEU A 330 -9.74 -14.57 -2.65
C LEU A 330 -8.65 -15.63 -2.59
N ALA A 331 -8.98 -16.88 -2.92
CA ALA A 331 -8.03 -18.00 -2.94
C ALA A 331 -6.90 -17.79 -3.97
N ASP A 332 -7.19 -17.12 -5.08
CA ASP A 332 -6.20 -16.86 -6.14
C ASP A 332 -5.26 -15.71 -5.82
N ILE A 333 -5.69 -14.81 -4.93
CA ILE A 333 -4.98 -13.58 -4.57
C ILE A 333 -4.17 -13.74 -3.27
N ALA A 334 -4.76 -14.42 -2.28
CA ALA A 334 -4.21 -14.50 -0.94
C ALA A 334 -2.80 -15.13 -0.91
N GLY A 335 -1.84 -14.37 -0.41
CA GLY A 335 -0.46 -14.84 -0.30
C GLY A 335 0.44 -14.51 -1.48
N LYS A 336 -0.11 -14.02 -2.58
CA LYS A 336 0.66 -13.53 -3.73
C LYS A 336 0.92 -12.03 -3.58
N THR A 337 2.02 -11.57 -4.14
CA THR A 337 2.41 -10.15 -4.16
C THR A 337 2.73 -9.74 -5.59
N ARG A 338 2.29 -8.55 -5.98
CA ARG A 338 2.58 -7.96 -7.29
C ARG A 338 3.76 -7.01 -7.16
N GLY A 339 4.93 -7.44 -7.60
CA GLY A 339 6.10 -6.57 -7.78
C GLY A 339 6.11 -5.91 -9.16
N VAL A 340 7.09 -5.03 -9.40
CA VAL A 340 7.35 -4.44 -10.72
C VAL A 340 7.97 -5.50 -11.62
N PRO A 341 7.31 -5.93 -12.72
CA PRO A 341 7.88 -6.90 -13.64
C PRO A 341 9.11 -6.34 -14.37
N GLY A 342 10.10 -7.18 -14.64
CA GLY A 342 11.33 -6.75 -15.31
C GLY A 342 11.12 -6.21 -16.75
N ASP A 343 10.02 -6.58 -17.39
CA ASP A 343 9.54 -6.13 -18.71
C ASP A 343 8.47 -5.02 -18.62
N CYS A 344 8.25 -4.44 -17.45
CA CYS A 344 7.28 -3.37 -17.23
C CYS A 344 7.58 -2.17 -18.16
N ASP A 345 6.55 -1.68 -18.85
CA ASP A 345 6.65 -0.51 -19.74
C ASP A 345 7.27 0.71 -19.06
N MET A 346 6.94 0.95 -17.81
CA MET A 346 7.50 2.09 -17.06
C MET A 346 9.00 1.94 -16.78
N LEU A 347 9.53 0.71 -16.65
CA LEU A 347 10.98 0.49 -16.61
C LEU A 347 11.64 0.79 -17.96
N ASN A 348 10.97 0.44 -19.05
CA ASN A 348 11.44 0.77 -20.41
C ASN A 348 11.45 2.29 -20.64
N VAL A 349 10.42 2.99 -20.17
CA VAL A 349 10.38 4.46 -20.17
C VAL A 349 11.55 5.04 -19.38
N ALA A 350 11.78 4.58 -18.14
CA ALA A 350 12.92 5.05 -17.33
C ALA A 350 14.27 4.86 -18.05
N ARG A 351 14.49 3.67 -18.65
CA ARG A 351 15.71 3.40 -19.42
C ARG A 351 15.83 4.31 -20.65
N ALA A 352 14.75 4.51 -21.39
CA ALA A 352 14.73 5.38 -22.59
C ALA A 352 15.01 6.85 -22.24
N MET A 353 14.63 7.29 -21.04
CA MET A 353 14.93 8.63 -20.51
C MET A 353 16.35 8.77 -19.94
N GLY A 354 17.16 7.69 -19.95
CA GLY A 354 18.50 7.71 -19.38
C GLY A 354 18.55 7.67 -17.85
N ILE A 355 17.45 7.31 -17.18
CA ILE A 355 17.39 7.13 -15.73
C ILE A 355 18.16 5.85 -15.38
N SER A 356 19.12 5.97 -14.45
CA SER A 356 19.83 4.80 -13.94
C SER A 356 18.97 3.97 -12.99
N LEU A 357 18.98 2.66 -13.17
CA LEU A 357 18.25 1.72 -12.30
C LEU A 357 19.21 0.94 -11.35
N GLY A 358 20.47 1.34 -11.28
CA GLY A 358 21.48 0.78 -10.39
C GLY A 358 22.36 -0.32 -10.96
#